data_dae3f251c26752c092cae536c3640453
#
_entry.id   dae3f251c26752c092cae536c3640453
#
_cell.length_a   1.000
_cell.length_b   1.000
_cell.length_c   1.000
_cell.angle_alpha   90.00
_cell.angle_beta   90.00
_cell.angle_gamma   90.00
#
_symmetry.space_group_name_H-M   'P 1'
#
loop_
_entity.id
_entity.type
_entity.pdbx_description
1 polymer ?
#
loop_
_entity_poly.entity_id
_entity_poly.type
_entity_poly.pdbx_seq_one_letter_code
_entity_poly.pdbx_strand_id
1 'polypeptide(L)'
;VIDVMRTFSNNSVDMIFADPPYNLSNGGFTVHAGKMVSVNKGEWDVSKGFEGDYDFHYQWLKECKRVLKPEGTLWVSGTYHSIYQCGHALQSLDYHILNDISWFKPNASPNLSCRFFTASHETLIWARKDKKAKHFFNYGVMKNGDWSYDFIKKPNLQMRSVWAIHPPKKWEKTFGKHPTQKPVELLKRIILASTQPDALILDPFTGSSTTGIATKIVGQRKFIGIDNDKNYLDLSIKRFKELKK
;
A
#
# COMPACT_ATOMS: atom_id res chain seq x y z
N VAL A 1 -10.37 -11.48 5.20
CA VAL A 1 -10.39 -10.35 4.22
C VAL A 1 -11.50 -10.59 3.19
N ILE A 2 -11.42 -11.65 2.38
CA ILE A 2 -12.37 -11.93 1.29
C ILE A 2 -13.81 -12.03 1.81
N ASP A 3 -14.06 -12.76 2.88
CA ASP A 3 -15.41 -12.95 3.44
C ASP A 3 -16.01 -11.64 3.94
N VAL A 4 -15.20 -10.76 4.53
CA VAL A 4 -15.65 -9.42 4.92
C VAL A 4 -15.98 -8.59 3.68
N MET A 5 -15.11 -8.59 2.64
CA MET A 5 -15.41 -7.85 1.42
C MET A 5 -16.68 -8.32 0.72
N ARG A 6 -17.01 -9.61 0.79
CA ARG A 6 -18.27 -10.18 0.24
C ARG A 6 -19.54 -9.55 0.85
N THR A 7 -19.45 -8.98 2.05
CA THR A 7 -20.58 -8.26 2.67
C THR A 7 -20.79 -6.86 2.09
N PHE A 8 -19.84 -6.34 1.32
CA PHE A 8 -19.93 -5.00 0.72
C PHE A 8 -20.71 -5.03 -0.59
N SER A 9 -21.47 -3.98 -0.83
CA SER A 9 -22.20 -3.81 -2.09
C SER A 9 -21.22 -3.66 -3.27
N ASN A 10 -21.64 -4.12 -4.44
CA ASN A 10 -20.90 -3.85 -5.67
C ASN A 10 -20.80 -2.34 -5.91
N ASN A 11 -19.70 -1.89 -6.50
CA ASN A 11 -19.51 -0.50 -6.90
C ASN A 11 -19.71 0.52 -5.75
N SER A 12 -19.24 0.21 -4.54
CA SER A 12 -19.42 1.03 -3.35
C SER A 12 -18.19 1.81 -2.92
N VAL A 13 -16.99 1.43 -3.36
CA VAL A 13 -15.71 1.96 -2.92
C VAL A 13 -15.07 2.81 -4.01
N ASP A 14 -14.55 3.99 -3.64
CA ASP A 14 -13.90 4.91 -4.60
C ASP A 14 -12.43 4.57 -4.82
N MET A 15 -11.70 4.18 -3.79
CA MET A 15 -10.29 3.85 -3.86
C MET A 15 -9.93 2.72 -2.91
N ILE A 16 -9.10 1.80 -3.36
CA ILE A 16 -8.50 0.76 -2.52
C ILE A 16 -6.99 0.96 -2.49
N PHE A 17 -6.41 0.90 -1.29
CA PHE A 17 -4.98 0.67 -1.10
C PHE A 17 -4.80 -0.69 -0.47
N ALA A 18 -3.97 -1.56 -1.04
CA ALA A 18 -3.70 -2.89 -0.55
C ALA A 18 -2.19 -3.11 -0.38
N ASP A 19 -1.81 -3.57 0.82
CA ASP A 19 -0.45 -4.00 1.16
C ASP A 19 -0.49 -5.48 1.58
N PRO A 20 -0.68 -6.41 0.61
CA PRO A 20 -0.87 -7.82 0.90
C PRO A 20 0.40 -8.46 1.47
N PRO A 21 0.34 -9.69 2.02
CA PRO A 21 1.53 -10.46 2.39
C PRO A 21 2.55 -10.53 1.26
N TYR A 22 3.84 -10.39 1.61
CA TYR A 22 4.95 -10.42 0.65
C TYR A 22 5.64 -11.78 0.55
N ASN A 23 5.20 -12.76 1.36
CA ASN A 23 5.77 -14.10 1.43
C ASN A 23 7.27 -14.11 1.79
N LEU A 24 7.67 -13.24 2.74
CA LEU A 24 9.05 -13.07 3.17
C LEU A 24 9.47 -14.05 4.27
N SER A 25 8.50 -14.68 4.94
CA SER A 25 8.71 -15.56 6.11
C SER A 25 9.08 -17.00 5.72
N ASN A 26 9.85 -17.20 4.64
CA ASN A 26 10.25 -18.50 4.10
C ASN A 26 11.73 -18.82 4.38
N GLY A 27 12.21 -18.54 5.61
CA GLY A 27 13.61 -18.77 5.97
C GLY A 27 14.58 -17.72 5.41
N GLY A 28 14.08 -16.58 4.93
CA GLY A 28 14.90 -15.44 4.51
C GLY A 28 15.57 -14.73 5.69
N PHE A 29 16.58 -13.91 5.40
CA PHE A 29 17.27 -13.11 6.41
C PHE A 29 17.14 -11.62 6.11
N THR A 30 17.06 -10.82 7.18
CA THR A 30 17.13 -9.35 7.12
C THR A 30 18.20 -8.83 8.04
N VAL A 31 18.49 -7.52 7.96
CA VAL A 31 19.48 -6.88 8.83
C VAL A 31 18.78 -6.10 9.92
N HIS A 32 19.14 -6.39 11.18
CA HIS A 32 18.72 -5.60 12.33
C HIS A 32 19.94 -5.26 13.19
N ALA A 33 20.15 -3.95 13.43
CA ALA A 33 21.30 -3.44 14.19
C ALA A 33 22.67 -4.01 13.70
N GLY A 34 22.87 -4.14 12.37
CA GLY A 34 24.10 -4.64 11.77
C GLY A 34 24.27 -6.16 11.81
N LYS A 35 23.29 -6.92 12.30
CA LYS A 35 23.32 -8.39 12.34
C LYS A 35 22.28 -9.01 11.43
N MET A 36 22.62 -10.17 10.84
CA MET A 36 21.64 -10.99 10.11
C MET A 36 20.66 -11.61 11.11
N VAL A 37 19.36 -11.44 10.86
CA VAL A 37 18.29 -12.06 11.64
C VAL A 37 17.31 -12.73 10.69
N SER A 38 16.73 -13.85 11.11
CA SER A 38 15.69 -14.53 10.33
C SER A 38 14.48 -13.62 10.15
N VAL A 39 13.91 -13.62 8.95
CA VAL A 39 12.66 -12.93 8.67
C VAL A 39 11.50 -13.80 9.14
N ASN A 40 10.81 -13.35 10.17
CA ASN A 40 9.54 -13.92 10.60
C ASN A 40 8.56 -12.76 10.81
N LYS A 41 7.61 -12.59 9.88
CA LYS A 41 6.55 -11.58 9.94
C LYS A 41 5.25 -12.14 10.52
N GLY A 42 5.17 -13.46 10.66
CA GLY A 42 4.01 -14.19 11.12
C GLY A 42 3.57 -15.27 10.12
N GLU A 43 2.69 -16.16 10.55
CA GLU A 43 2.16 -17.26 9.73
C GLU A 43 1.43 -16.76 8.47
N TRP A 44 0.88 -15.55 8.53
CA TRP A 44 0.19 -14.92 7.40
C TRP A 44 1.11 -14.55 6.24
N ASP A 45 2.44 -14.52 6.45
CA ASP A 45 3.45 -14.14 5.44
C ASP A 45 4.25 -15.35 4.94
N VAL A 46 3.77 -16.57 5.19
CA VAL A 46 4.38 -17.82 4.69
C VAL A 46 3.79 -18.14 3.32
N SER A 47 4.67 -18.40 2.32
CA SER A 47 4.25 -18.82 0.98
C SER A 47 3.59 -20.20 1.01
N LYS A 48 2.55 -20.36 0.20
CA LYS A 48 1.88 -21.64 -0.10
C LYS A 48 2.36 -22.27 -1.41
N GLY A 49 3.51 -21.81 -1.91
CA GLY A 49 4.00 -22.13 -3.24
C GLY A 49 3.40 -21.23 -4.32
N PHE A 50 3.99 -21.28 -5.51
CA PHE A 50 3.69 -20.34 -6.59
C PHE A 50 2.18 -20.27 -6.92
N GLU A 51 1.56 -21.43 -7.11
CA GLU A 51 0.12 -21.53 -7.47
C GLU A 51 -0.79 -21.02 -6.34
N GLY A 52 -0.49 -21.42 -5.09
CA GLY A 52 -1.29 -21.02 -3.92
C GLY A 52 -1.19 -19.51 -3.64
N ASP A 53 -0.01 -18.92 -3.83
CA ASP A 53 0.21 -17.48 -3.67
C ASP A 53 -0.49 -16.70 -4.79
N TYR A 54 -0.42 -17.19 -6.03
CA TYR A 54 -1.14 -16.57 -7.15
C TYR A 54 -2.65 -16.62 -6.97
N ASP A 55 -3.20 -17.79 -6.60
CA ASP A 55 -4.65 -17.91 -6.35
C ASP A 55 -5.11 -16.98 -5.24
N PHE A 56 -4.36 -16.87 -4.15
CA PHE A 56 -4.64 -15.91 -3.09
C PHE A 56 -4.72 -14.47 -3.65
N HIS A 57 -3.72 -14.04 -4.45
CA HIS A 57 -3.73 -12.71 -5.05
C HIS A 57 -4.88 -12.51 -6.01
N TYR A 58 -5.20 -13.50 -6.83
CA TYR A 58 -6.31 -13.44 -7.75
C TYR A 58 -7.67 -13.28 -7.04
N GLN A 59 -7.91 -14.04 -5.96
CA GLN A 59 -9.20 -14.02 -5.25
C GLN A 59 -9.48 -12.68 -4.58
N TRP A 60 -8.55 -12.12 -3.81
CA TRP A 60 -8.81 -10.83 -3.18
C TRP A 60 -8.86 -9.68 -4.19
N LEU A 61 -8.07 -9.70 -5.26
CA LEU A 61 -8.14 -8.72 -6.34
C LEU A 61 -9.48 -8.78 -7.09
N LYS A 62 -10.04 -9.98 -7.27
CA LYS A 62 -11.37 -10.17 -7.84
C LYS A 62 -12.45 -9.49 -6.98
N GLU A 63 -12.40 -9.66 -5.67
CA GLU A 63 -13.31 -8.98 -4.75
C GLU A 63 -13.09 -7.45 -4.74
N CYS A 64 -11.84 -6.99 -4.77
CA CYS A 64 -11.55 -5.57 -4.96
C CYS A 64 -12.20 -5.01 -6.22
N LYS A 65 -12.12 -5.74 -7.35
CA LYS A 65 -12.77 -5.33 -8.61
C LYS A 65 -14.27 -5.22 -8.48
N ARG A 66 -14.90 -6.15 -7.76
CA ARG A 66 -16.35 -6.15 -7.55
C ARG A 66 -16.81 -4.93 -6.75
N VAL A 67 -16.13 -4.61 -5.65
CA VAL A 67 -16.54 -3.52 -4.74
C VAL A 67 -16.14 -2.13 -5.24
N LEU A 68 -15.10 -2.00 -6.07
CA LEU A 68 -14.72 -0.72 -6.67
C LEU A 68 -15.83 -0.19 -7.58
N LYS A 69 -16.08 1.13 -7.52
CA LYS A 69 -16.91 1.86 -8.50
C LYS A 69 -16.29 1.76 -9.91
N PRO A 70 -17.04 1.97 -10.99
CA PRO A 70 -16.50 1.95 -12.36
C PRO A 70 -15.30 2.88 -12.54
N GLU A 71 -15.36 4.09 -12.00
CA GLU A 71 -14.28 5.09 -11.98
C GLU A 71 -13.25 4.89 -10.86
N GLY A 72 -13.46 3.90 -10.01
CA GLY A 72 -12.61 3.61 -8.85
C GLY A 72 -11.21 3.11 -9.24
N THR A 73 -10.24 3.35 -8.36
CA THR A 73 -8.85 2.95 -8.55
C THR A 73 -8.33 2.09 -7.42
N LEU A 74 -7.35 1.25 -7.76
CA LEU A 74 -6.66 0.34 -6.85
C LEU A 74 -5.17 0.64 -6.85
N TRP A 75 -4.58 0.65 -5.67
CA TRP A 75 -3.15 0.69 -5.43
C TRP A 75 -2.72 -0.60 -4.74
N VAL A 76 -1.71 -1.27 -5.28
CA VAL A 76 -1.13 -2.48 -4.68
C VAL A 76 0.33 -2.23 -4.38
N SER A 77 0.73 -2.36 -3.13
CA SER A 77 2.13 -2.30 -2.70
C SER A 77 2.76 -3.69 -2.67
N GLY A 78 4.02 -3.79 -3.03
CA GLY A 78 4.75 -5.06 -2.95
C GLY A 78 6.23 -4.94 -3.24
N THR A 79 6.97 -5.97 -2.84
CA THR A 79 8.34 -6.21 -3.26
C THR A 79 8.36 -7.19 -4.43
N TYR A 80 9.55 -7.41 -5.02
CA TYR A 80 9.71 -8.37 -6.13
C TYR A 80 9.26 -9.81 -5.79
N HIS A 81 9.07 -10.14 -4.51
CA HIS A 81 8.59 -11.46 -4.09
C HIS A 81 7.11 -11.71 -4.41
N SER A 82 6.28 -10.67 -4.45
CA SER A 82 4.83 -10.80 -4.62
C SER A 82 4.25 -9.91 -5.72
N ILE A 83 4.88 -8.75 -6.03
CA ILE A 83 4.28 -7.74 -6.91
C ILE A 83 4.05 -8.24 -8.34
N TYR A 84 4.91 -9.14 -8.85
CA TYR A 84 4.75 -9.69 -10.20
C TYR A 84 3.53 -10.61 -10.32
N GLN A 85 3.24 -11.39 -9.26
CA GLN A 85 2.02 -12.20 -9.20
C GLN A 85 0.76 -11.30 -9.10
N CYS A 86 0.84 -10.24 -8.29
CA CYS A 86 -0.24 -9.23 -8.24
C CYS A 86 -0.44 -8.57 -9.61
N GLY A 87 0.62 -8.20 -10.31
CA GLY A 87 0.56 -7.63 -11.65
C GLY A 87 -0.09 -8.58 -12.67
N HIS A 88 0.29 -9.86 -12.65
CA HIS A 88 -0.32 -10.87 -13.50
C HIS A 88 -1.81 -11.08 -13.16
N ALA A 89 -2.16 -11.18 -11.88
CA ALA A 89 -3.56 -11.31 -11.46
C ALA A 89 -4.41 -10.09 -11.85
N LEU A 90 -3.86 -8.86 -11.77
CA LEU A 90 -4.52 -7.64 -12.24
C LEU A 90 -4.83 -7.71 -13.74
N GLN A 91 -3.86 -8.15 -14.56
CA GLN A 91 -4.05 -8.32 -16.01
C GLN A 91 -5.07 -9.42 -16.30
N SER A 92 -5.00 -10.57 -15.62
CA SER A 92 -5.95 -11.68 -15.77
C SER A 92 -7.38 -11.30 -15.39
N LEU A 93 -7.54 -10.34 -14.49
CA LEU A 93 -8.81 -9.77 -14.07
C LEU A 93 -9.25 -8.56 -14.94
N ASP A 94 -8.56 -8.26 -16.03
CA ASP A 94 -8.85 -7.12 -16.91
C ASP A 94 -8.93 -5.77 -16.17
N TYR A 95 -8.01 -5.54 -15.23
CA TYR A 95 -7.74 -4.20 -14.73
C TYR A 95 -6.89 -3.43 -15.75
N HIS A 96 -7.08 -2.12 -15.83
CA HIS A 96 -6.20 -1.26 -16.60
C HIS A 96 -5.12 -0.65 -15.71
N ILE A 97 -3.89 -1.16 -15.83
CA ILE A 97 -2.74 -0.63 -15.10
C ILE A 97 -2.41 0.77 -15.66
N LEU A 98 -2.35 1.77 -14.77
CA LEU A 98 -2.04 3.16 -15.10
C LEU A 98 -0.56 3.46 -14.95
N ASN A 99 0.05 3.00 -13.83
CA ASN A 99 1.47 3.15 -13.54
C ASN A 99 1.98 1.99 -12.69
N ASP A 100 3.25 1.71 -12.83
CA ASP A 100 4.12 1.12 -11.81
C ASP A 100 4.98 2.25 -11.22
N ILE A 101 4.97 2.38 -9.89
CA ILE A 101 5.66 3.45 -9.18
C ILE A 101 6.72 2.84 -8.29
N SER A 102 7.97 3.27 -8.45
CA SER A 102 9.06 2.91 -7.57
C SER A 102 9.06 3.83 -6.35
N TRP A 103 8.69 3.31 -5.20
CA TRP A 103 8.91 3.98 -3.93
C TRP A 103 10.34 3.73 -3.47
N PHE A 104 11.22 4.66 -3.78
CA PHE A 104 12.63 4.65 -3.40
C PHE A 104 12.81 5.02 -1.92
N LYS A 105 13.60 4.22 -1.20
CA LYS A 105 13.94 4.39 0.21
C LYS A 105 15.39 4.88 0.33
N PRO A 106 15.64 6.19 0.53
CA PRO A 106 17.00 6.74 0.52
C PRO A 106 17.96 6.14 1.54
N ASN A 107 17.42 5.58 2.64
CA ASN A 107 18.18 4.99 3.75
C ASN A 107 17.96 3.46 3.88
N ALA A 108 17.89 2.75 2.76
CA ALA A 108 17.76 1.31 2.76
C ALA A 108 18.97 0.64 3.47
N SER A 109 18.67 -0.42 4.23
CA SER A 109 19.71 -1.19 4.92
C SER A 109 20.61 -1.94 3.92
N PRO A 110 21.94 -2.00 4.14
CA PRO A 110 22.84 -2.67 3.23
C PRO A 110 22.58 -4.18 3.17
N ASN A 111 22.92 -4.77 2.03
CA ASN A 111 22.94 -6.22 1.89
C ASN A 111 24.26 -6.78 2.44
N LEU A 112 24.18 -7.45 3.59
CA LEU A 112 25.38 -8.01 4.26
C LEU A 112 25.99 -9.22 3.53
N SER A 113 25.25 -9.87 2.62
CA SER A 113 25.82 -10.99 1.83
C SER A 113 26.84 -10.51 0.79
N CYS A 114 26.79 -9.23 0.41
CA CYS A 114 27.61 -8.61 -0.64
C CYS A 114 27.56 -9.35 -2.00
N ARG A 115 26.46 -10.07 -2.28
CA ARG A 115 26.32 -10.89 -3.51
C ARG A 115 25.29 -10.36 -4.49
N PHE A 116 24.49 -9.36 -4.08
CA PHE A 116 23.47 -8.69 -4.90
C PHE A 116 23.25 -7.27 -4.40
N PHE A 117 22.57 -6.46 -5.19
CA PHE A 117 22.30 -5.06 -4.84
C PHE A 117 21.40 -4.93 -3.61
N THR A 118 21.58 -3.85 -2.86
CA THR A 118 20.67 -3.48 -1.76
C THR A 118 19.27 -3.20 -2.31
N ALA A 119 18.27 -3.90 -1.78
CA ALA A 119 16.86 -3.65 -2.11
C ALA A 119 16.43 -2.30 -1.52
N SER A 120 16.43 -1.26 -2.35
CA SER A 120 16.21 0.13 -1.94
C SER A 120 14.87 0.70 -2.38
N HIS A 121 13.96 -0.11 -2.93
CA HIS A 121 12.62 0.32 -3.31
C HIS A 121 11.57 -0.77 -3.09
N GLU A 122 10.32 -0.33 -3.04
CA GLU A 122 9.13 -1.16 -3.23
C GLU A 122 8.36 -0.66 -4.44
N THR A 123 7.60 -1.53 -5.07
CA THR A 123 6.77 -1.18 -6.23
C THR A 123 5.33 -0.95 -5.79
N LEU A 124 4.71 0.10 -6.34
CA LEU A 124 3.29 0.36 -6.22
C LEU A 124 2.66 0.24 -7.60
N ILE A 125 1.74 -0.69 -7.79
CA ILE A 125 0.94 -0.75 -9.02
C ILE A 125 -0.31 0.09 -8.82
N TRP A 126 -0.51 1.09 -9.67
CA TRP A 126 -1.76 1.86 -9.73
C TRP A 126 -2.59 1.40 -10.91
N ALA A 127 -3.80 0.96 -10.64
CA ALA A 127 -4.71 0.43 -11.65
C ALA A 127 -6.12 1.01 -11.48
N ARG A 128 -6.89 1.06 -12.56
CA ARG A 128 -8.32 1.38 -12.54
C ARG A 128 -9.16 0.17 -12.91
N LYS A 129 -10.38 0.13 -12.39
CA LYS A 129 -11.31 -0.97 -12.59
C LYS A 129 -11.71 -1.13 -14.06
N ASP A 130 -12.06 -0.04 -14.71
CA ASP A 130 -12.56 -0.03 -16.09
C ASP A 130 -11.77 0.97 -16.93
N LYS A 131 -11.20 0.51 -18.05
CA LYS A 131 -10.45 1.35 -18.99
C LYS A 131 -11.31 2.36 -19.74
N LYS A 132 -12.63 2.18 -19.78
CA LYS A 132 -13.58 3.10 -20.41
C LYS A 132 -14.03 4.20 -19.46
N ALA A 133 -14.08 3.95 -18.14
CA ALA A 133 -14.46 4.94 -17.14
C ALA A 133 -13.34 5.93 -16.88
N LYS A 134 -13.68 7.20 -16.70
CA LYS A 134 -12.72 8.26 -16.38
C LYS A 134 -12.46 8.28 -14.88
N HIS A 135 -11.31 7.77 -14.45
CA HIS A 135 -10.89 7.86 -13.06
C HIS A 135 -10.47 9.27 -12.67
N PHE A 136 -10.52 9.58 -11.36
CA PHE A 136 -10.03 10.85 -10.83
C PHE A 136 -8.50 10.80 -10.69
N PHE A 137 -7.84 11.88 -11.13
CA PHE A 137 -6.42 12.17 -10.86
C PHE A 137 -6.23 13.64 -10.55
N ASN A 138 -5.73 13.94 -9.36
CA ASN A 138 -5.50 15.31 -8.91
C ASN A 138 -4.18 15.87 -9.48
N TYR A 139 -4.16 16.09 -10.79
CA TYR A 139 -2.99 16.57 -11.50
C TYR A 139 -2.43 17.88 -10.93
N GLY A 140 -3.31 18.82 -10.56
CA GLY A 140 -2.92 20.11 -10.03
C GLY A 140 -2.13 19.99 -8.72
N VAL A 141 -2.63 19.22 -7.77
CA VAL A 141 -1.94 18.97 -6.49
C VAL A 141 -0.65 18.18 -6.70
N MET A 142 -0.63 17.17 -7.56
CA MET A 142 0.59 16.41 -7.84
C MET A 142 1.67 17.26 -8.51
N LYS A 143 1.27 18.20 -9.36
CA LYS A 143 2.19 19.12 -10.02
C LYS A 143 2.70 20.23 -9.10
N ASN A 144 1.81 20.90 -8.37
CA ASN A 144 2.07 22.17 -7.69
C ASN A 144 2.08 22.07 -6.15
N GLY A 145 1.72 20.93 -5.56
CA GLY A 145 1.73 20.72 -4.11
C GLY A 145 3.14 20.79 -3.52
N ASP A 146 3.21 20.98 -2.21
CA ASP A 146 4.47 20.90 -1.47
C ASP A 146 4.93 19.46 -1.31
N TRP A 147 5.93 19.09 -2.07
CA TRP A 147 6.61 17.79 -2.05
C TRP A 147 8.08 17.94 -1.67
N SER A 148 8.40 18.88 -0.81
CA SER A 148 9.78 19.26 -0.43
C SER A 148 10.58 18.11 0.19
N TYR A 149 9.91 17.11 0.78
CA TYR A 149 10.54 15.88 1.27
C TYR A 149 10.92 14.87 0.16
N ASP A 150 10.46 15.09 -1.07
CA ASP A 150 10.79 14.26 -2.24
C ASP A 150 11.77 14.99 -3.14
N PHE A 151 13.07 14.78 -2.93
CA PHE A 151 14.13 15.45 -3.67
C PHE A 151 14.14 15.17 -5.19
N ILE A 152 13.39 14.17 -5.66
CA ILE A 152 13.23 13.84 -7.08
C ILE A 152 12.19 14.76 -7.73
N LYS A 153 11.20 15.22 -6.97
CA LYS A 153 10.14 16.12 -7.48
C LYS A 153 10.66 17.54 -7.63
N LYS A 154 10.67 18.02 -8.86
CA LYS A 154 11.00 19.41 -9.15
C LYS A 154 9.76 20.30 -9.10
N PRO A 155 9.87 21.55 -8.61
CA PRO A 155 8.76 22.49 -8.60
C PRO A 155 8.16 22.70 -10.00
N ASN A 156 6.85 22.85 -10.07
CA ASN A 156 6.08 23.13 -11.30
C ASN A 156 6.26 22.12 -12.45
N LEU A 157 6.89 20.98 -12.21
CA LEU A 157 6.98 19.90 -13.18
C LEU A 157 6.05 18.74 -12.78
N GLN A 158 5.58 18.01 -13.79
CA GLN A 158 4.78 16.82 -13.58
C GLN A 158 5.54 15.82 -12.69
N MET A 159 4.84 15.25 -11.68
CA MET A 159 5.38 14.21 -10.84
C MET A 159 5.66 12.95 -11.67
N ARG A 160 6.81 12.33 -11.44
CA ARG A 160 7.23 11.09 -12.10
C ARG A 160 6.88 9.87 -11.26
N SER A 161 7.05 8.68 -11.83
CA SER A 161 6.78 7.39 -11.18
C SER A 161 7.90 6.88 -10.26
N VAL A 162 8.83 7.73 -9.86
CA VAL A 162 9.84 7.42 -8.83
C VAL A 162 9.68 8.40 -7.67
N TRP A 163 9.34 7.87 -6.50
CA TRP A 163 9.07 8.66 -5.30
C TRP A 163 10.11 8.38 -4.22
N ALA A 164 10.84 9.40 -3.77
CA ALA A 164 11.80 9.29 -2.70
C ALA A 164 11.14 9.64 -1.36
N ILE A 165 10.67 8.65 -0.64
CA ILE A 165 9.98 8.83 0.64
C ILE A 165 10.65 7.95 1.70
N HIS A 166 11.03 8.57 2.83
CA HIS A 166 11.62 7.86 3.95
C HIS A 166 10.63 6.87 4.60
N PRO A 167 11.15 5.77 5.18
CA PRO A 167 10.35 4.87 6.01
C PRO A 167 9.63 5.59 7.17
N PRO A 168 8.69 4.94 7.85
CA PRO A 168 7.90 5.57 8.92
C PRO A 168 8.74 6.26 9.97
N LYS A 169 8.40 7.51 10.30
CA LYS A 169 9.05 8.35 11.30
C LYS A 169 8.80 7.83 12.72
N LYS A 170 9.55 8.32 13.72
CA LYS A 170 9.42 7.89 15.12
C LYS A 170 8.00 8.10 15.67
N TRP A 171 7.39 9.25 15.40
CA TRP A 171 6.04 9.58 15.88
C TRP A 171 4.96 8.62 15.33
N GLU A 172 5.17 8.05 14.13
CA GLU A 172 4.26 7.09 13.54
C GLU A 172 4.23 5.74 14.27
N LYS A 173 5.21 5.49 15.15
CA LYS A 173 5.41 4.25 15.91
C LYS A 173 5.21 4.42 17.42
N THR A 174 4.75 5.59 17.88
CA THR A 174 4.63 5.92 19.30
C THR A 174 3.77 4.94 20.10
N PHE A 175 2.69 4.44 19.50
CA PHE A 175 1.74 3.53 20.15
C PHE A 175 2.00 2.05 19.85
N GLY A 176 3.08 1.73 19.17
CA GLY A 176 3.43 0.41 18.69
C GLY A 176 3.79 0.44 17.21
N LYS A 177 4.32 -0.65 16.71
CA LYS A 177 4.69 -0.77 15.30
C LYS A 177 4.16 -2.05 14.69
N HIS A 178 3.77 -1.97 13.42
CA HIS A 178 3.58 -3.14 12.58
C HIS A 178 4.90 -3.46 11.85
N PRO A 179 5.27 -4.74 11.65
CA PRO A 179 6.55 -5.12 11.01
C PRO A 179 6.78 -4.51 9.62
N THR A 180 5.70 -4.31 8.87
CA THR A 180 5.72 -3.79 7.49
C THR A 180 5.00 -2.44 7.37
N GLN A 181 4.92 -1.66 8.47
CA GLN A 181 4.22 -0.37 8.48
C GLN A 181 4.69 0.55 7.36
N LYS A 182 3.76 1.06 6.56
CA LYS A 182 4.04 2.07 5.52
C LYS A 182 4.13 3.48 6.13
N PRO A 183 4.89 4.42 5.53
CA PRO A 183 4.94 5.81 5.98
C PRO A 183 3.66 6.58 5.62
N VAL A 184 3.22 7.43 6.53
CA VAL A 184 2.03 8.28 6.34
C VAL A 184 2.14 9.15 5.10
N GLU A 185 3.32 9.68 4.79
CA GLU A 185 3.55 10.54 3.62
C GLU A 185 3.28 9.82 2.29
N LEU A 186 3.58 8.52 2.21
CA LEU A 186 3.25 7.72 1.03
C LEU A 186 1.73 7.64 0.83
N LEU A 187 1.00 7.30 1.88
CA LEU A 187 -0.45 7.14 1.83
C LEU A 187 -1.16 8.49 1.61
N LYS A 188 -0.67 9.59 2.20
CA LYS A 188 -1.17 10.93 1.92
C LYS A 188 -1.07 11.28 0.43
N ARG A 189 0.07 10.99 -0.18
CA ARG A 189 0.28 11.22 -1.62
C ARG A 189 -0.70 10.41 -2.47
N ILE A 190 -0.84 9.13 -2.19
CA ILE A 190 -1.78 8.24 -2.87
C ILE A 190 -3.22 8.76 -2.76
N ILE A 191 -3.66 9.10 -1.55
CA ILE A 191 -5.02 9.59 -1.28
C ILE A 191 -5.28 10.91 -2.01
N LEU A 192 -4.35 11.87 -1.91
CA LEU A 192 -4.46 13.17 -2.59
C LEU A 192 -4.46 13.03 -4.11
N ALA A 193 -3.70 12.07 -4.66
CA ALA A 193 -3.64 11.83 -6.09
C ALA A 193 -4.94 11.26 -6.65
N SER A 194 -5.59 10.34 -5.93
CA SER A 194 -6.61 9.45 -6.50
C SER A 194 -8.00 9.54 -5.86
N THR A 195 -8.24 10.49 -4.93
CA THR A 195 -9.55 10.65 -4.28
C THR A 195 -10.02 12.10 -4.22
N GLN A 196 -11.35 12.28 -4.39
CA GLN A 196 -12.04 13.54 -4.12
C GLN A 196 -12.55 13.59 -2.66
N PRO A 197 -13.01 14.75 -2.14
CA PRO A 197 -13.80 14.80 -0.91
C PRO A 197 -14.95 13.79 -0.94
N ASP A 198 -15.33 13.29 0.24
CA ASP A 198 -16.36 12.28 0.50
C ASP A 198 -16.08 10.87 -0.05
N ALA A 199 -14.95 10.65 -0.72
CA ALA A 199 -14.55 9.34 -1.20
C ALA A 199 -14.44 8.30 -0.08
N LEU A 200 -14.93 7.10 -0.35
CA LEU A 200 -14.75 5.94 0.51
C LEU A 200 -13.48 5.19 0.12
N ILE A 201 -12.56 5.08 1.06
CA ILE A 201 -11.28 4.39 0.94
C ILE A 201 -11.36 3.06 1.69
N LEU A 202 -10.95 1.98 1.05
CA LEU A 202 -10.83 0.65 1.65
C LEU A 202 -9.36 0.22 1.69
N ASP A 203 -8.94 -0.34 2.83
CA ASP A 203 -7.67 -1.04 2.96
C ASP A 203 -7.94 -2.47 3.47
N PRO A 204 -7.86 -3.48 2.59
CA PRO A 204 -8.17 -4.87 2.95
C PRO A 204 -7.06 -5.56 3.76
N PHE A 205 -5.88 -4.92 3.93
CA PHE A 205 -4.75 -5.42 4.70
C PHE A 205 -4.22 -4.32 5.62
N THR A 206 -5.10 -3.74 6.45
CA THR A 206 -4.85 -2.44 7.08
C THR A 206 -3.72 -2.45 8.12
N GLY A 207 -3.36 -3.61 8.70
CA GLY A 207 -2.34 -3.72 9.71
C GLY A 207 -2.53 -2.69 10.82
N SER A 208 -1.55 -1.81 11.01
CA SER A 208 -1.63 -0.68 11.95
C SER A 208 -2.36 0.55 11.40
N SER A 209 -3.10 0.42 10.31
CA SER A 209 -3.98 1.42 9.68
C SER A 209 -3.30 2.74 9.29
N THR A 210 -2.14 2.67 8.66
CA THR A 210 -1.48 3.88 8.15
C THR A 210 -2.35 4.58 7.09
N THR A 211 -3.08 3.81 6.27
CA THR A 211 -4.06 4.35 5.32
C THR A 211 -5.15 5.14 6.02
N GLY A 212 -5.72 4.62 7.12
CA GLY A 212 -6.72 5.33 7.93
C GLY A 212 -6.18 6.59 8.57
N ILE A 213 -4.94 6.56 9.10
CA ILE A 213 -4.25 7.73 9.64
C ILE A 213 -4.06 8.81 8.57
N ALA A 214 -3.57 8.42 7.39
CA ALA A 214 -3.38 9.34 6.27
C ALA A 214 -4.73 9.93 5.79
N THR A 215 -5.78 9.11 5.75
CA THR A 215 -7.15 9.56 5.42
C THR A 215 -7.65 10.61 6.41
N LYS A 216 -7.45 10.40 7.72
CA LYS A 216 -7.81 11.37 8.76
C LYS A 216 -7.05 12.68 8.61
N ILE A 217 -5.74 12.63 8.30
CA ILE A 217 -4.90 13.81 8.09
C ILE A 217 -5.33 14.60 6.84
N VAL A 218 -5.58 13.92 5.73
CA VAL A 218 -6.06 14.55 4.49
C VAL A 218 -7.45 15.16 4.70
N GLY A 219 -8.29 14.53 5.53
CA GLY A 219 -9.64 14.99 5.86
C GLY A 219 -10.66 14.74 4.74
N GLN A 220 -11.94 14.97 5.05
CA GLN A 220 -13.05 14.89 4.10
C GLN A 220 -13.17 13.57 3.32
N ARG A 221 -12.67 12.46 3.86
CA ARG A 221 -12.78 11.11 3.27
C ARG A 221 -13.26 10.12 4.33
N LYS A 222 -13.87 9.05 3.87
CA LYS A 222 -14.30 7.93 4.70
C LYS A 222 -13.30 6.78 4.56
N PHE A 223 -13.13 6.00 5.60
CA PHE A 223 -12.17 4.91 5.62
C PHE A 223 -12.76 3.64 6.23
N ILE A 224 -12.46 2.51 5.59
CA ILE A 224 -12.69 1.17 6.13
C ILE A 224 -11.37 0.41 6.04
N GLY A 225 -10.91 -0.15 7.17
CA GLY A 225 -9.76 -1.04 7.23
C GLY A 225 -10.17 -2.43 7.65
N ILE A 226 -9.62 -3.46 7.03
CA ILE A 226 -9.84 -4.86 7.38
C ILE A 226 -8.49 -5.48 7.79
N ASP A 227 -8.51 -6.24 8.87
CA ASP A 227 -7.41 -7.08 9.30
C ASP A 227 -7.94 -8.33 9.98
N ASN A 228 -7.17 -9.40 10.03
CA ASN A 228 -7.51 -10.62 10.76
C ASN A 228 -6.85 -10.68 12.15
N ASP A 229 -5.93 -9.80 12.47
CA ASP A 229 -5.28 -9.72 13.77
C ASP A 229 -5.92 -8.61 14.62
N LYS A 230 -6.59 -9.06 15.70
CA LYS A 230 -7.24 -8.15 16.66
C LYS A 230 -6.25 -7.15 17.28
N ASN A 231 -4.99 -7.55 17.55
CA ASN A 231 -4.01 -6.66 18.16
C ASN A 231 -3.66 -5.51 17.21
N TYR A 232 -3.58 -5.77 15.91
CA TYR A 232 -3.36 -4.72 14.91
C TYR A 232 -4.57 -3.81 14.77
N LEU A 233 -5.80 -4.33 14.86
CA LEU A 233 -7.01 -3.51 14.88
C LEU A 233 -7.06 -2.62 16.13
N ASP A 234 -6.75 -3.15 17.31
CA ASP A 234 -6.69 -2.38 18.57
C ASP A 234 -5.61 -1.28 18.48
N LEU A 235 -4.44 -1.60 17.94
CA LEU A 235 -3.37 -0.61 17.66
C LEU A 235 -3.86 0.47 16.69
N SER A 236 -4.57 0.08 15.63
CA SER A 236 -5.14 1.00 14.63
C SER A 236 -6.11 1.99 15.28
N ILE A 237 -7.04 1.49 16.11
CA ILE A 237 -8.01 2.32 16.85
C ILE A 237 -7.30 3.28 17.78
N LYS A 238 -6.28 2.81 18.53
CA LYS A 238 -5.47 3.65 19.42
C LYS A 238 -4.76 4.76 18.65
N ARG A 239 -4.04 4.43 17.58
CA ARG A 239 -3.37 5.41 16.71
C ARG A 239 -4.35 6.46 16.16
N PHE A 240 -5.53 6.02 15.73
CA PHE A 240 -6.54 6.91 15.18
C PHE A 240 -7.13 7.88 16.24
N LYS A 241 -7.40 7.40 17.47
CA LYS A 241 -7.92 8.22 18.58
C LYS A 241 -6.91 9.27 19.02
N GLU A 242 -5.64 8.87 19.17
CA GLU A 242 -4.57 9.72 19.70
C GLU A 242 -3.96 10.68 18.66
N LEU A 243 -4.36 10.56 17.40
CA LEU A 243 -3.93 11.51 16.35
C LEU A 243 -4.57 12.87 16.63
N LYS A 244 -3.78 13.80 17.21
CA LYS A 244 -4.18 15.20 17.36
C LYS A 244 -4.37 15.82 15.95
N LYS A 245 -5.40 16.63 15.83
CA LYS A 245 -5.68 17.39 14.60
C LYS A 245 -4.59 18.42 14.34
#